data_ba182b3b86568e65280a1e8389cc6657
#
_entry.id   ba182b3b86568e65280a1e8389cc6657
#
_cell.length_a   1.000
_cell.length_b   1.000
_cell.length_c   1.000
_cell.angle_alpha   90.00
_cell.angle_beta   90.00
_cell.angle_gamma   90.00
#
_symmetry.space_group_name_H-M   'P 1'
#
loop_
_entity.id
_entity.type
_entity.pdbx_description
1 polymer ?
#
loop_
_entity_poly.entity_id
_entity_poly.type
_entity_poly.pdbx_seq_one_letter_code
_entity_poly.pdbx_strand_id
1 'polypeptide(L)'
;MGNVWRLQTRTDSSSGEKISKYCLDNDVAALGWSIKDDHIKNYNPEAIIEIQEKRKNIEDINQYYDVVRTYGLYGINNKKRLIAVDMLRKIEKGDYIWMRDNGIYYLGHVTENSEYIYNSDEDALDFDAANQITEVKWNRIGDESQVPGAVATAFIRGRTIQRINKDYMFEYAEYAFGGNPLILENSSEEFLQQLFYDCLSPNDCEDLVCLY
;
A
#
# COMPACT_ATOMS: atom_id res chain seq x y z
N MET A 1 14.20 9.79 9.44
CA MET A 1 12.81 10.21 9.21
C MET A 1 12.21 9.22 8.22
N GLY A 2 11.11 8.59 8.57
CA GLY A 2 10.47 7.59 7.72
C GLY A 2 9.66 8.22 6.60
N ASN A 3 9.01 7.39 5.80
CA ASN A 3 8.17 7.82 4.70
C ASN A 3 6.70 7.52 4.99
N VAL A 4 5.81 8.24 4.31
CA VAL A 4 4.39 7.95 4.32
C VAL A 4 3.95 7.55 2.91
N TRP A 5 3.30 6.42 2.83
CA TRP A 5 2.86 5.81 1.59
C TRP A 5 1.34 5.78 1.50
N ARG A 6 0.85 5.74 0.28
CA ARG A 6 -0.52 5.35 -0.04
C ARG A 6 -0.50 4.03 -0.76
N LEU A 7 -1.28 3.07 -0.29
CA LEU A 7 -1.57 1.80 -0.93
C LEU A 7 -3.02 1.78 -1.38
N GLN A 8 -3.25 1.71 -2.70
CA GLN A 8 -4.58 1.60 -3.27
C GLN A 8 -4.83 0.18 -3.72
N THR A 9 -5.68 -0.51 -2.99
CA THR A 9 -6.11 -1.87 -3.24
C THR A 9 -7.32 -1.86 -4.18
N ARG A 10 -7.21 -2.48 -5.35
CA ARG A 10 -8.26 -2.45 -6.38
C ARG A 10 -8.66 -3.84 -6.88
N THR A 11 -7.89 -4.85 -6.54
CA THR A 11 -8.16 -6.23 -6.96
C THR A 11 -9.11 -6.89 -5.96
N ASP A 12 -9.96 -7.74 -6.49
CA ASP A 12 -10.88 -8.55 -5.72
C ASP A 12 -10.46 -10.03 -5.84
N SER A 13 -10.79 -10.83 -4.82
CA SER A 13 -10.67 -12.28 -4.86
C SER A 13 -11.71 -12.90 -5.77
N SER A 14 -11.64 -14.21 -5.99
CA SER A 14 -12.66 -14.98 -6.73
C SER A 14 -14.05 -14.90 -6.07
N SER A 15 -14.10 -14.69 -4.75
CA SER A 15 -15.34 -14.47 -4.00
C SER A 15 -15.87 -13.03 -4.04
N GLY A 16 -15.13 -12.10 -4.66
CA GLY A 16 -15.46 -10.67 -4.73
C GLY A 16 -15.07 -9.88 -3.48
N GLU A 17 -14.32 -10.48 -2.56
CA GLU A 17 -13.72 -9.78 -1.42
C GLU A 17 -12.48 -9.00 -1.86
N LYS A 18 -12.29 -7.81 -1.30
CA LYS A 18 -11.18 -6.94 -1.68
C LYS A 18 -9.87 -7.32 -1.01
N ILE A 19 -8.76 -7.08 -1.70
CA ILE A 19 -7.41 -7.26 -1.16
C ILE A 19 -7.16 -6.44 0.12
N SER A 20 -7.85 -5.31 0.31
CA SER A 20 -7.80 -4.55 1.56
C SER A 20 -8.22 -5.38 2.77
N LYS A 21 -9.25 -6.22 2.63
CA LYS A 21 -9.66 -7.16 3.68
C LYS A 21 -8.54 -8.13 4.01
N TYR A 22 -7.91 -8.73 3.00
CA TYR A 22 -6.77 -9.62 3.20
C TYR A 22 -5.63 -8.90 3.97
N CYS A 23 -5.32 -7.65 3.60
CA CYS A 23 -4.29 -6.87 4.29
C CYS A 23 -4.60 -6.67 5.78
N LEU A 24 -5.86 -6.37 6.12
CA LEU A 24 -6.29 -6.13 7.49
C LEU A 24 -6.35 -7.42 8.32
N ASP A 25 -6.83 -8.52 7.71
CA ASP A 25 -7.01 -9.79 8.41
C ASP A 25 -5.67 -10.50 8.69
N ASN A 26 -4.63 -10.20 7.89
CA ASN A 26 -3.31 -10.86 7.99
C ASN A 26 -2.19 -9.94 8.48
N ASP A 27 -2.48 -8.71 8.88
CA ASP A 27 -1.46 -7.72 9.30
C ASP A 27 -0.35 -7.52 8.22
N VAL A 28 -0.74 -7.35 6.95
CA VAL A 28 0.19 -7.17 5.82
C VAL A 28 -0.16 -5.97 4.95
N ALA A 29 0.81 -5.45 4.21
CA ALA A 29 0.56 -4.55 3.09
C ALA A 29 0.83 -5.29 1.78
N ALA A 30 -0.22 -5.64 1.04
CA ALA A 30 -0.13 -6.45 -0.15
C ALA A 30 -0.62 -5.73 -1.40
N LEU A 31 -0.12 -6.14 -2.55
CA LEU A 31 -0.56 -5.65 -3.85
C LEU A 31 -0.57 -6.78 -4.89
N GLY A 32 -1.25 -6.52 -6.00
CA GLY A 32 -1.46 -7.45 -7.10
C GLY A 32 -0.17 -7.96 -7.80
N TRP A 33 -0.38 -8.55 -8.96
CA TRP A 33 0.62 -9.24 -9.77
C TRP A 33 1.12 -10.56 -9.18
N SER A 34 0.25 -11.29 -8.49
CA SER A 34 0.50 -12.68 -8.08
C SER A 34 0.59 -13.60 -9.30
N ILE A 35 1.55 -14.52 -9.31
CA ILE A 35 1.68 -15.55 -10.36
C ILE A 35 0.56 -16.57 -10.19
N LYS A 36 -0.64 -16.23 -10.68
CA LYS A 36 -1.85 -17.08 -10.59
C LYS A 36 -1.86 -18.18 -11.65
N ASP A 37 -2.52 -19.29 -11.36
CA ASP A 37 -2.68 -20.39 -12.31
C ASP A 37 -3.41 -19.97 -13.58
N ASP A 38 -4.37 -19.05 -13.48
CA ASP A 38 -5.05 -18.47 -14.64
C ASP A 38 -4.11 -17.74 -15.61
N HIS A 39 -3.01 -17.17 -15.10
CA HIS A 39 -2.02 -16.49 -15.94
C HIS A 39 -1.13 -17.44 -16.72
N ILE A 40 -1.02 -18.69 -16.27
CA ILE A 40 -0.13 -19.70 -16.84
C ILE A 40 -0.86 -20.85 -17.55
N LYS A 41 -2.19 -20.88 -17.51
CA LYS A 41 -3.02 -21.97 -18.07
C LYS A 41 -2.79 -22.26 -19.57
N ASN A 42 -2.27 -21.30 -20.32
CA ASN A 42 -2.00 -21.44 -21.76
C ASN A 42 -0.58 -21.92 -22.07
N TYR A 43 0.25 -22.16 -21.03
CA TYR A 43 1.58 -22.73 -21.21
C TYR A 43 1.47 -24.25 -21.40
N ASN A 44 2.56 -24.88 -21.87
CA ASN A 44 2.59 -26.33 -21.91
C ASN A 44 2.62 -26.92 -20.49
N PRO A 45 2.19 -28.19 -20.29
CA PRO A 45 2.07 -28.78 -18.95
C PRO A 45 3.39 -28.78 -18.15
N GLU A 46 4.52 -28.99 -18.80
CA GLU A 46 5.83 -29.02 -18.17
C GLU A 46 6.19 -27.63 -17.63
N ALA A 47 5.98 -26.58 -18.43
CA ALA A 47 6.20 -25.21 -18.00
C ALA A 47 5.26 -24.78 -16.86
N ILE A 48 4.00 -25.22 -16.86
CA ILE A 48 3.07 -24.97 -15.77
C ILE A 48 3.61 -25.52 -14.46
N ILE A 49 4.02 -26.79 -14.44
CA ILE A 49 4.59 -27.42 -13.26
C ILE A 49 5.84 -26.68 -12.79
N GLU A 50 6.74 -26.35 -13.73
CA GLU A 50 7.97 -25.64 -13.40
C GLU A 50 7.70 -24.25 -12.79
N ILE A 51 6.75 -23.48 -13.36
CA ILE A 51 6.36 -22.18 -12.83
C ILE A 51 5.76 -22.31 -11.43
N GLN A 52 4.89 -23.30 -11.21
CA GLN A 52 4.27 -23.55 -9.92
C GLN A 52 5.31 -23.94 -8.85
N GLU A 53 6.31 -24.74 -9.21
CA GLU A 53 7.41 -25.07 -8.30
C GLU A 53 8.27 -23.85 -7.99
N LYS A 54 8.67 -23.09 -9.00
CA LYS A 54 9.46 -21.86 -8.81
C LYS A 54 8.71 -20.83 -7.98
N ARG A 55 7.39 -20.66 -8.21
CA ARG A 55 6.54 -19.75 -7.45
C ARG A 55 6.58 -20.04 -5.95
N LYS A 56 6.58 -21.31 -5.55
CA LYS A 56 6.61 -21.72 -4.14
C LYS A 56 7.95 -21.44 -3.45
N ASN A 57 9.01 -21.27 -4.23
CA ASN A 57 10.38 -21.08 -3.75
C ASN A 57 10.88 -19.62 -3.93
N ILE A 58 9.97 -18.67 -4.16
CA ILE A 58 10.32 -17.25 -4.23
C ILE A 58 10.54 -16.75 -2.79
N GLU A 59 11.78 -16.43 -2.47
CA GLU A 59 12.19 -15.90 -1.17
C GLU A 59 12.39 -14.37 -1.20
N ASP A 60 12.69 -13.83 -2.38
CA ASP A 60 12.92 -12.41 -2.56
C ASP A 60 12.34 -11.85 -3.88
N ILE A 61 12.34 -10.53 -3.98
CA ILE A 61 11.78 -9.85 -5.16
C ILE A 61 12.59 -10.10 -6.44
N ASN A 62 13.88 -10.41 -6.37
CA ASN A 62 14.69 -10.68 -7.56
C ASN A 62 14.30 -12.03 -8.15
N GLN A 63 14.10 -13.04 -7.30
CA GLN A 63 13.58 -14.34 -7.72
C GLN A 63 12.17 -14.23 -8.32
N TYR A 64 11.29 -13.38 -7.75
CA TYR A 64 10.00 -13.08 -8.37
C TYR A 64 10.18 -12.51 -9.79
N TYR A 65 11.04 -11.52 -9.96
CA TYR A 65 11.31 -10.96 -11.28
C TYR A 65 11.94 -11.94 -12.25
N ASP A 66 12.79 -12.85 -11.77
CA ASP A 66 13.39 -13.87 -12.61
C ASP A 66 12.33 -14.85 -13.15
N VAL A 67 11.38 -15.27 -12.32
CA VAL A 67 10.24 -16.09 -12.77
C VAL A 67 9.40 -15.31 -13.79
N VAL A 68 9.01 -14.07 -13.47
CA VAL A 68 8.19 -13.26 -14.36
C VAL A 68 8.86 -13.01 -15.70
N ARG A 69 10.16 -12.77 -15.74
CA ARG A 69 10.94 -12.54 -16.98
C ARG A 69 11.14 -13.82 -17.78
N THR A 70 11.52 -14.91 -17.11
CA THR A 70 11.82 -16.20 -17.76
C THR A 70 10.61 -16.71 -18.53
N TYR A 71 9.42 -16.56 -17.97
CA TYR A 71 8.18 -17.05 -18.59
C TYR A 71 7.37 -15.95 -19.28
N GLY A 72 7.87 -14.72 -19.35
CA GLY A 72 7.20 -13.62 -20.05
C GLY A 72 5.86 -13.24 -19.45
N LEU A 73 5.66 -13.45 -18.15
CA LEU A 73 4.44 -13.14 -17.47
C LEU A 73 4.18 -11.61 -17.50
N TYR A 74 2.91 -11.21 -17.56
CA TYR A 74 2.45 -9.80 -17.62
C TYR A 74 2.92 -9.00 -18.84
N GLY A 75 3.51 -9.66 -19.87
CA GLY A 75 4.08 -9.02 -21.03
C GLY A 75 5.41 -8.32 -20.72
N ILE A 76 6.51 -8.92 -21.18
CA ILE A 76 7.92 -8.51 -20.91
C ILE A 76 8.18 -7.00 -21.16
N ASN A 77 7.46 -6.40 -22.10
CA ASN A 77 7.60 -4.98 -22.46
C ASN A 77 6.84 -4.02 -21.51
N ASN A 78 6.14 -4.53 -20.53
CA ASN A 78 5.31 -3.70 -19.67
C ASN A 78 5.97 -3.40 -18.31
N LYS A 79 7.17 -2.80 -18.35
CA LYS A 79 7.86 -2.28 -17.15
C LYS A 79 6.96 -1.44 -16.27
N LYS A 80 5.94 -0.78 -16.84
CA LYS A 80 4.99 0.05 -16.08
C LYS A 80 4.11 -0.75 -15.12
N ARG A 81 3.80 -2.01 -15.40
CA ARG A 81 2.96 -2.84 -14.54
C ARG A 81 3.70 -3.26 -13.26
N LEU A 82 4.97 -3.59 -13.38
CA LEU A 82 5.78 -4.05 -12.23
C LEU A 82 6.33 -2.89 -11.37
N ILE A 83 6.17 -1.63 -11.80
CA ILE A 83 6.59 -0.46 -10.98
C ILE A 83 5.95 -0.48 -9.59
N ALA A 84 4.73 -0.99 -9.44
CA ALA A 84 4.09 -1.06 -8.14
C ALA A 84 4.83 -2.01 -7.18
N VAL A 85 5.27 -3.17 -7.70
CA VAL A 85 6.09 -4.13 -6.92
C VAL A 85 7.45 -3.52 -6.58
N ASP A 86 8.08 -2.80 -7.53
CA ASP A 86 9.31 -2.04 -7.25
C ASP A 86 9.14 -0.97 -6.18
N MET A 87 7.97 -0.36 -6.11
CA MET A 87 7.67 0.63 -5.07
C MET A 87 7.42 -0.02 -3.72
N LEU A 88 6.78 -1.21 -3.69
CA LEU A 88 6.56 -1.94 -2.44
C LEU A 88 7.88 -2.20 -1.70
N ARG A 89 8.91 -2.63 -2.42
CA ARG A 89 10.23 -2.89 -1.80
C ARG A 89 10.95 -1.65 -1.25
N LYS A 90 10.48 -0.44 -1.56
CA LYS A 90 11.02 0.82 -1.03
C LYS A 90 10.39 1.23 0.28
N ILE A 91 9.39 0.48 0.73
CA ILE A 91 8.82 0.65 2.04
C ILE A 91 9.80 0.07 3.04
N GLU A 92 10.15 0.85 4.03
CA GLU A 92 11.13 0.52 5.05
C GLU A 92 10.48 0.40 6.42
N LYS A 93 11.17 -0.24 7.33
CA LYS A 93 10.78 -0.32 8.75
C LYS A 93 10.62 1.07 9.34
N GLY A 94 9.54 1.28 10.08
CA GLY A 94 9.17 2.59 10.61
C GLY A 94 8.36 3.47 9.65
N ASP A 95 8.15 3.06 8.40
CA ASP A 95 7.28 3.78 7.47
C ASP A 95 5.80 3.63 7.85
N TYR A 96 4.98 4.57 7.38
CA TYR A 96 3.52 4.52 7.50
C TYR A 96 2.86 4.31 6.13
N ILE A 97 1.73 3.60 6.13
CA ILE A 97 0.99 3.25 4.90
C ILE A 97 -0.49 3.58 5.09
N TRP A 98 -1.00 4.51 4.29
CA TRP A 98 -2.44 4.74 4.18
C TRP A 98 -3.08 3.77 3.21
N MET A 99 -4.17 3.13 3.63
CA MET A 99 -5.04 2.31 2.80
C MET A 99 -6.49 2.77 2.95
N ARG A 100 -7.29 2.65 1.88
CA ARG A 100 -8.71 2.97 1.90
C ARG A 100 -9.53 1.78 1.43
N ASP A 101 -10.54 1.43 2.20
CA ASP A 101 -11.53 0.42 1.85
C ASP A 101 -12.95 0.92 2.14
N ASN A 102 -13.84 0.84 1.15
CA ASN A 102 -15.26 1.22 1.28
C ASN A 102 -15.48 2.60 1.95
N GLY A 103 -14.64 3.58 1.63
CA GLY A 103 -14.72 4.94 2.21
C GLY A 103 -14.06 5.09 3.57
N ILE A 104 -13.60 4.02 4.19
CA ILE A 104 -12.87 4.03 5.46
C ILE A 104 -11.37 4.02 5.20
N TYR A 105 -10.65 4.87 5.92
CA TYR A 105 -9.19 4.97 5.88
C TYR A 105 -8.56 4.21 7.04
N TYR A 106 -7.48 3.54 6.71
CA TYR A 106 -6.65 2.79 7.64
C TYR A 106 -5.23 3.31 7.55
N LEU A 107 -4.55 3.39 8.68
CA LEU A 107 -3.14 3.74 8.76
C LEU A 107 -2.35 2.55 9.29
N GLY A 108 -1.45 2.04 8.49
CA GLY A 108 -0.55 0.95 8.83
C GLY A 108 0.83 1.46 9.24
N HIS A 109 1.42 0.86 10.25
CA HIS A 109 2.80 1.07 10.65
C HIS A 109 3.62 -0.18 10.32
N VAL A 110 4.70 0.01 9.56
CA VAL A 110 5.67 -1.03 9.18
C VAL A 110 6.59 -1.26 10.37
N THR A 111 6.47 -2.41 11.03
CA THR A 111 7.21 -2.68 12.26
C THR A 111 8.68 -3.04 12.01
N GLU A 112 9.47 -3.15 13.08
CA GLU A 112 10.87 -3.60 12.99
C GLU A 112 11.04 -5.04 12.49
N ASN A 113 9.98 -5.86 12.59
CA ASN A 113 9.99 -7.25 12.15
C ASN A 113 9.45 -7.41 10.72
N SER A 114 9.00 -6.32 10.09
CA SER A 114 8.45 -6.35 8.74
C SER A 114 9.51 -6.74 7.72
N GLU A 115 9.10 -7.56 6.76
CA GLU A 115 9.93 -7.95 5.62
C GLU A 115 9.07 -8.13 4.37
N TYR A 116 9.70 -8.04 3.21
CA TYR A 116 9.06 -8.42 1.96
C TYR A 116 9.05 -9.94 1.82
N ILE A 117 7.89 -10.48 1.50
CA ILE A 117 7.75 -11.88 1.10
C ILE A 117 6.91 -12.01 -0.17
N TYR A 118 7.12 -13.09 -0.89
CA TYR A 118 6.17 -13.58 -1.90
C TYR A 118 5.38 -14.75 -1.29
N ASN A 119 4.15 -14.49 -0.88
CA ASN A 119 3.29 -15.53 -0.32
C ASN A 119 2.58 -16.31 -1.45
N SER A 120 2.86 -17.59 -1.57
CA SER A 120 2.28 -18.48 -2.58
C SER A 120 1.10 -19.31 -2.07
N ASP A 121 0.60 -19.03 -0.87
CA ASP A 121 -0.58 -19.68 -0.33
C ASP A 121 -1.81 -19.40 -1.18
N GLU A 122 -2.76 -20.31 -1.15
CA GLU A 122 -3.97 -20.27 -1.99
C GLU A 122 -4.76 -18.98 -1.77
N ASP A 123 -4.95 -18.57 -0.52
CA ASP A 123 -5.63 -17.32 -0.17
C ASP A 123 -4.90 -16.08 -0.70
N ALA A 124 -3.58 -16.02 -0.53
CA ALA A 124 -2.78 -14.90 -1.03
C ALA A 124 -2.83 -14.81 -2.57
N LEU A 125 -2.86 -15.95 -3.25
CA LEU A 125 -3.00 -16.00 -4.70
C LEU A 125 -4.41 -15.62 -5.14
N ASP A 126 -5.46 -16.08 -4.45
CA ASP A 126 -6.85 -15.74 -4.78
C ASP A 126 -7.10 -14.24 -4.66
N PHE A 127 -6.67 -13.61 -3.56
CA PHE A 127 -6.76 -12.16 -3.36
C PHE A 127 -5.80 -11.36 -4.25
N ASP A 128 -4.96 -11.98 -5.06
CA ASP A 128 -3.88 -11.30 -5.79
C ASP A 128 -2.94 -10.51 -4.87
N ALA A 129 -2.58 -11.10 -3.73
CA ALA A 129 -1.86 -10.48 -2.62
C ALA A 129 -0.50 -11.11 -2.34
N ALA A 130 0.06 -11.88 -3.28
CA ALA A 130 1.31 -12.62 -3.04
C ALA A 130 2.53 -11.73 -2.78
N ASN A 131 2.59 -10.55 -3.41
CA ASN A 131 3.64 -9.57 -3.14
C ASN A 131 3.24 -8.74 -1.91
N GLN A 132 3.89 -8.95 -0.77
CA GLN A 132 3.48 -8.31 0.48
C GLN A 132 4.64 -7.93 1.40
N ILE A 133 4.40 -6.94 2.25
CA ILE A 133 5.19 -6.61 3.43
C ILE A 133 4.45 -7.17 4.63
N THR A 134 5.13 -7.98 5.43
CA THR A 134 4.57 -8.61 6.64
C THR A 134 4.60 -7.67 7.84
N GLU A 135 3.94 -8.07 8.94
CA GLU A 135 4.00 -7.38 10.23
C GLU A 135 3.66 -5.87 10.16
N VAL A 136 2.65 -5.51 9.36
CA VAL A 136 2.10 -4.16 9.31
C VAL A 136 0.94 -4.05 10.27
N LYS A 137 1.07 -3.18 11.28
CA LYS A 137 0.01 -2.94 12.25
C LYS A 137 -0.96 -1.90 11.73
N TRP A 138 -2.23 -2.27 11.59
CA TRP A 138 -3.28 -1.42 11.02
C TRP A 138 -4.17 -0.81 12.10
N ASN A 139 -4.31 0.53 12.06
CA ASN A 139 -5.30 1.26 12.84
C ASN A 139 -6.38 1.80 11.92
N ARG A 140 -7.65 1.59 12.31
CA ARG A 140 -8.78 2.23 11.64
C ARG A 140 -8.82 3.71 12.06
N ILE A 141 -8.74 4.62 11.11
CA ILE A 141 -8.82 6.06 11.38
C ILE A 141 -10.26 6.54 11.26
N GLY A 142 -10.91 6.32 10.13
CA GLY A 142 -12.29 6.71 9.92
C GLY A 142 -12.59 7.03 8.46
N ASP A 143 -13.60 7.84 8.21
CA ASP A 143 -13.98 8.27 6.88
C ASP A 143 -13.14 9.49 6.40
N GLU A 144 -13.53 10.05 5.25
CA GLU A 144 -12.80 11.16 4.63
C GLU A 144 -12.79 12.45 5.47
N SER A 145 -13.76 12.62 6.37
CA SER A 145 -13.80 13.77 7.29
C SER A 145 -12.77 13.70 8.42
N GLN A 146 -12.18 12.53 8.64
CA GLN A 146 -11.24 12.26 9.74
C GLN A 146 -9.78 12.16 9.27
N VAL A 147 -9.51 12.45 8.00
CA VAL A 147 -8.16 12.36 7.43
C VAL A 147 -7.74 13.68 6.78
N PRO A 148 -6.43 14.01 6.77
CA PRO A 148 -5.94 15.21 6.11
C PRO A 148 -6.33 15.26 4.63
N GLY A 149 -6.62 16.45 4.11
CA GLY A 149 -6.92 16.66 2.70
C GLY A 149 -5.83 16.12 1.76
N ALA A 150 -4.56 16.16 2.18
CA ALA A 150 -3.45 15.58 1.44
C ALA A 150 -3.58 14.05 1.30
N VAL A 151 -4.07 13.34 2.33
CA VAL A 151 -4.35 11.89 2.27
C VAL A 151 -5.55 11.63 1.36
N ALA A 152 -6.68 12.32 1.58
CA ALA A 152 -7.88 12.16 0.76
C ALA A 152 -7.57 12.39 -0.73
N THR A 153 -6.87 13.48 -1.06
CA THR A 153 -6.44 13.82 -2.42
C THR A 153 -5.54 12.75 -3.03
N ALA A 154 -4.66 12.13 -2.24
CA ALA A 154 -3.78 11.07 -2.72
C ALA A 154 -4.57 9.87 -3.25
N PHE A 155 -5.81 9.62 -2.78
CA PHE A 155 -6.66 8.50 -3.24
C PHE A 155 -7.53 8.84 -4.44
N ILE A 156 -7.67 10.11 -4.84
CA ILE A 156 -8.46 10.50 -6.02
C ILE A 156 -7.81 10.00 -7.31
N ARG A 157 -6.50 10.19 -7.45
CA ARG A 157 -5.73 9.82 -8.65
C ARG A 157 -4.37 9.24 -8.24
N GLY A 158 -3.81 8.38 -9.09
CA GLY A 158 -2.44 7.94 -8.89
C GLY A 158 -2.22 6.45 -9.12
N ARG A 159 -1.03 6.00 -8.75
CA ARG A 159 -0.54 4.62 -8.91
C ARG A 159 -1.07 3.76 -7.78
N THR A 160 -0.94 2.44 -7.90
CA THR A 160 -1.31 1.49 -6.84
C THR A 160 -0.59 1.79 -5.53
N ILE A 161 0.70 2.11 -5.60
CA ILE A 161 1.49 2.55 -4.46
C ILE A 161 2.20 3.85 -4.80
N GLN A 162 2.21 4.78 -3.84
CA GLN A 162 2.80 6.10 -4.03
C GLN A 162 3.19 6.72 -2.69
N ARG A 163 4.34 7.39 -2.66
CA ARG A 163 4.74 8.19 -1.51
C ARG A 163 3.90 9.48 -1.44
N ILE A 164 3.48 9.85 -0.25
CA ILE A 164 2.84 11.13 0.05
C ILE A 164 3.95 12.09 0.48
N ASN A 165 4.36 12.96 -0.46
CA ASN A 165 5.47 13.89 -0.24
C ASN A 165 4.95 15.21 0.33
N LYS A 166 4.78 15.26 1.65
CA LYS A 166 4.47 16.45 2.42
C LYS A 166 5.34 16.44 3.68
N ASP A 167 5.96 17.54 3.99
CA ASP A 167 7.01 17.63 5.03
C ASP A 167 6.52 17.24 6.43
N TYR A 168 5.24 17.46 6.72
CA TYR A 168 4.61 17.14 8.02
C TYR A 168 3.92 15.79 8.07
N MET A 169 3.84 15.06 6.95
CA MET A 169 2.96 13.87 6.84
C MET A 169 3.45 12.72 7.72
N PHE A 170 4.75 12.63 7.95
CA PHE A 170 5.31 11.59 8.80
C PHE A 170 4.92 11.84 10.28
N GLU A 171 5.14 13.04 10.78
CA GLU A 171 4.77 13.44 12.15
C GLU A 171 3.27 13.32 12.38
N TYR A 172 2.47 13.69 11.39
CA TYR A 172 1.02 13.49 11.44
C TYR A 172 0.67 12.00 11.54
N ALA A 173 1.33 11.14 10.75
CA ALA A 173 1.09 9.70 10.80
C ALA A 173 1.49 9.10 12.16
N GLU A 174 2.61 9.52 12.75
CA GLU A 174 3.00 9.13 14.11
C GLU A 174 1.94 9.53 15.14
N TYR A 175 1.45 10.78 15.06
CA TYR A 175 0.38 11.26 15.93
C TYR A 175 -0.89 10.43 15.75
N ALA A 176 -1.36 10.27 14.51
CA ALA A 176 -2.61 9.57 14.21
C ALA A 176 -2.55 8.07 14.56
N PHE A 177 -1.38 7.47 14.48
CA PHE A 177 -1.18 6.06 14.81
C PHE A 177 -1.01 5.82 16.32
N GLY A 178 -0.15 6.61 16.98
CA GLY A 178 0.27 6.37 18.36
C GLY A 178 -0.32 7.33 19.39
N GLY A 179 -1.05 8.38 18.98
CA GLY A 179 -1.56 9.41 19.87
C GLY A 179 -0.47 10.30 20.49
N ASN A 180 0.74 10.26 19.92
CA ASN A 180 1.82 11.14 20.36
C ASN A 180 1.51 12.59 19.99
N PRO A 181 1.76 13.58 20.87
CA PRO A 181 1.52 14.97 20.53
C PRO A 181 2.37 15.38 19.33
N LEU A 182 1.76 16.10 18.37
CA LEU A 182 2.49 16.75 17.29
C LEU A 182 3.46 17.76 17.90
N ILE A 183 4.75 17.47 17.83
CA ILE A 183 5.80 18.36 18.31
C ILE A 183 6.18 19.30 17.17
N LEU A 184 5.62 20.50 17.18
CA LEU A 184 5.88 21.55 16.21
C LEU A 184 6.85 22.61 16.75
N GLU A 185 7.77 22.21 17.63
CA GLU A 185 8.77 23.10 18.21
C GLU A 185 9.65 23.71 17.11
N ASN A 186 9.76 25.03 17.11
CA ASN A 186 10.56 25.84 16.16
C ASN A 186 10.08 25.86 14.71
N SER A 187 8.83 25.56 14.44
CA SER A 187 8.26 25.70 13.09
C SER A 187 8.02 27.18 12.76
N SER A 188 8.29 27.58 11.52
CA SER A 188 7.95 28.93 11.05
C SER A 188 6.43 29.13 11.00
N GLU A 189 5.98 30.37 11.10
CA GLU A 189 4.55 30.72 10.96
C GLU A 189 3.98 30.23 9.61
N GLU A 190 4.76 30.36 8.54
CA GLU A 190 4.40 29.88 7.20
C GLU A 190 4.22 28.37 7.17
N PHE A 191 5.10 27.62 7.84
CA PHE A 191 4.97 26.16 7.96
C PHE A 191 3.72 25.77 8.76
N LEU A 192 3.43 26.46 9.86
CA LEU A 192 2.24 26.19 10.67
C LEU A 192 0.95 26.52 9.92
N GLN A 193 0.92 27.59 9.12
CA GLN A 193 -0.20 27.92 8.26
C GLN A 193 -0.41 26.85 7.19
N GLN A 194 0.67 26.40 6.53
CA GLN A 194 0.60 25.36 5.53
C GLN A 194 0.12 24.03 6.14
N LEU A 195 0.66 23.66 7.30
CA LEU A 195 0.24 22.49 8.06
C LEU A 195 -1.25 22.55 8.41
N PHE A 196 -1.72 23.69 8.89
CA PHE A 196 -3.13 23.90 9.21
C PHE A 196 -4.02 23.60 7.98
N TYR A 197 -3.74 24.26 6.83
CA TYR A 197 -4.52 24.04 5.61
C TYR A 197 -4.43 22.60 5.07
N ASP A 198 -3.28 21.99 5.14
CA ASP A 198 -3.06 20.64 4.62
C ASP A 198 -3.66 19.56 5.53
N CYS A 199 -3.84 19.84 6.82
CA CYS A 199 -4.50 18.95 7.78
C CYS A 199 -6.01 19.09 7.82
N LEU A 200 -6.58 20.17 7.26
CA LEU A 200 -8.02 20.31 7.17
C LEU A 200 -8.62 19.16 6.35
N SER A 201 -9.68 18.55 6.86
CA SER A 201 -10.48 17.65 6.07
C SER A 201 -11.24 18.42 4.97
N PRO A 202 -11.72 17.76 3.91
CA PRO A 202 -12.60 18.42 2.94
C PRO A 202 -13.81 19.12 3.57
N ASN A 203 -14.40 18.53 4.61
CA ASN A 203 -15.53 19.14 5.33
C ASN A 203 -15.12 20.39 6.12
N ASP A 204 -13.96 20.36 6.79
CA ASP A 204 -13.46 21.53 7.49
C ASP A 204 -13.20 22.70 6.55
N CYS A 205 -12.73 22.41 5.31
CA CYS A 205 -12.55 23.43 4.28
C CYS A 205 -13.89 24.05 3.84
N GLU A 206 -14.95 23.25 3.70
CA GLU A 206 -16.29 23.72 3.38
C GLU A 206 -16.84 24.60 4.50
N ASP A 207 -16.68 24.19 5.77
CA ASP A 207 -17.13 24.94 6.93
C ASP A 207 -16.42 26.28 7.04
N LEU A 208 -15.10 26.33 6.77
CA LEU A 208 -14.34 27.61 6.74
C LEU A 208 -14.86 28.57 5.67
N VAL A 209 -15.19 28.06 4.48
CA VAL A 209 -15.75 28.90 3.40
C VAL A 209 -17.12 29.43 3.75
N CYS A 210 -17.94 28.67 4.50
CA CYS A 210 -19.26 29.10 4.94
C CYS A 210 -19.21 30.17 6.06
N LEU A 211 -18.07 30.38 6.72
CA LEU A 211 -17.89 31.38 7.78
C LEU A 211 -17.49 32.75 7.24
N TYR A 212 -17.18 32.91 5.96
CA TYR A 212 -16.84 34.13 5.25
C TYR A 212 -17.93 34.50 4.24
#